data_55ea98627aa55c4f17a987aaeb420379
#
_entry.id   55ea98627aa55c4f17a987aaeb420379
#
_cell.length_a   1.000
_cell.length_b   1.000
_cell.length_c   1.000
_cell.angle_alpha   90.00
_cell.angle_beta   90.00
_cell.angle_gamma   90.00
#
_symmetry.space_group_name_H-M   'P 1'
#
loop_
_entity.id
_entity.type
_entity.pdbx_description
1 polymer ?
#
loop_
_entity_poly.entity_id
_entity_poly.type
_entity_poly.pdbx_seq_one_letter_code
_entity_poly.pdbx_strand_id
1 'polypeptide(L)'
;MSHHPYHSLVTDFLKRSDLNQPAPSPEDLGKLSFTLGEFTCVVYPDKDETRVNVEVMVNRLDQLPPSSVPKALRMLHGINWRARNTTGIMASLSLDEEVIISKSLPISLTDGAQLGGEMAAMLEAARELRTFLQELPSAPSGARTGALDKLPLPGQFA
;
A
#
# COMPACT_ATOMS: atom_id res chain seq x y z
N MET A 1 -2.34 30.77 -15.89
CA MET A 1 -2.02 30.07 -14.64
C MET A 1 -2.31 28.60 -14.88
N SER A 2 -1.28 27.77 -14.98
CA SER A 2 -1.46 26.33 -15.15
C SER A 2 -2.11 25.78 -13.87
N HIS A 3 -3.38 25.43 -13.95
CA HIS A 3 -4.03 24.66 -12.90
C HIS A 3 -3.41 23.24 -12.94
N HIS A 4 -2.55 22.94 -11.99
CA HIS A 4 -2.06 21.58 -11.78
C HIS A 4 -3.17 20.79 -11.06
N PRO A 5 -3.85 19.84 -11.72
CA PRO A 5 -5.00 19.14 -11.16
C PRO A 5 -4.65 18.40 -9.86
N TYR A 6 -3.45 17.83 -9.80
CA TYR A 6 -2.93 17.18 -8.61
C TYR A 6 -2.82 18.13 -7.41
N HIS A 7 -2.26 19.33 -7.61
CA HIS A 7 -2.11 20.31 -6.54
C HIS A 7 -3.47 20.74 -5.97
N SER A 8 -4.46 20.94 -6.84
CA SER A 8 -5.83 21.25 -6.43
C SER A 8 -6.45 20.13 -5.59
N LEU A 9 -6.30 18.88 -6.04
CA LEU A 9 -6.79 17.68 -5.34
C LEU A 9 -6.16 17.57 -3.94
N VAL A 10 -4.83 17.67 -3.84
CA VAL A 10 -4.13 17.54 -2.56
C VAL A 10 -4.46 18.70 -1.63
N THR A 11 -4.61 19.91 -2.14
CA THR A 11 -5.02 21.07 -1.34
C THR A 11 -6.42 20.87 -0.78
N ASP A 12 -7.38 20.36 -1.56
CA ASP A 12 -8.73 20.05 -1.08
C ASP A 12 -8.71 18.92 -0.02
N PHE A 13 -7.93 17.87 -0.25
CA PHE A 13 -7.72 16.79 0.71
C PHE A 13 -7.16 17.31 2.04
N LEU A 14 -6.10 18.12 2.01
CA LEU A 14 -5.47 18.67 3.21
C LEU A 14 -6.41 19.60 4.00
N LYS A 15 -7.26 20.37 3.32
CA LYS A 15 -8.27 21.21 3.98
C LYS A 15 -9.34 20.41 4.70
N ARG A 16 -9.64 19.19 4.22
CA ARG A 16 -10.68 18.31 4.79
C ARG A 16 -10.11 17.37 5.85
N SER A 17 -8.83 17.09 5.77
CA SER A 17 -8.13 16.30 6.77
C SER A 17 -7.56 17.22 7.85
N ASP A 18 -7.58 16.80 9.11
CA ASP A 18 -6.94 17.54 10.21
C ASP A 18 -5.39 17.49 10.13
N LEU A 19 -4.86 17.19 8.95
CA LEU A 19 -3.43 17.16 8.69
C LEU A 19 -2.91 18.59 8.55
N ASN A 20 -2.26 19.08 9.60
CA ASN A 20 -1.64 20.40 9.59
C ASN A 20 -0.29 20.38 8.81
N GLN A 21 -0.39 20.10 7.51
CA GLN A 21 0.77 20.06 6.61
C GLN A 21 0.58 21.05 5.46
N PRO A 22 1.65 21.72 5.03
CA PRO A 22 1.61 22.54 3.81
C PRO A 22 1.39 21.65 2.59
N ALA A 23 0.65 22.15 1.61
CA ALA A 23 0.58 21.50 0.31
C ALA A 23 1.99 21.38 -0.29
N PRO A 24 2.32 20.25 -0.96
CA PRO A 24 3.63 20.05 -1.56
C PRO A 24 3.90 21.16 -2.60
N SER A 25 5.11 21.66 -2.60
CA SER A 25 5.52 22.61 -3.63
C SER A 25 5.71 21.88 -4.97
N PRO A 26 5.55 22.56 -6.11
CA PRO A 26 5.87 21.98 -7.41
C PRO A 26 7.33 21.49 -7.53
N GLU A 27 8.23 22.08 -6.74
CA GLU A 27 9.65 21.74 -6.69
C GLU A 27 9.92 20.38 -6.00
N ASP A 28 9.03 19.95 -5.11
CA ASP A 28 9.10 18.64 -4.41
C ASP A 28 8.53 17.48 -5.24
N LEU A 29 8.43 17.61 -6.55
CA LEU A 29 7.79 16.65 -7.45
C LEU A 29 6.34 16.32 -7.04
N GLY A 30 5.70 17.18 -6.28
CA GLY A 30 4.35 16.99 -5.80
C GLY A 30 4.17 15.88 -4.76
N LYS A 31 5.24 15.29 -4.24
CA LYS A 31 5.18 14.21 -3.26
C LYS A 31 4.81 14.74 -1.88
N LEU A 32 3.70 14.24 -1.33
CA LEU A 32 3.25 14.52 0.02
C LEU A 32 3.48 13.29 0.89
N SER A 33 4.26 13.43 1.96
CA SER A 33 4.50 12.37 2.93
C SER A 33 4.02 12.81 4.32
N PHE A 34 3.27 11.95 5.00
CA PHE A 34 2.71 12.23 6.33
C PHE A 34 2.45 10.93 7.09
N THR A 35 2.19 11.07 8.40
CA THR A 35 1.87 9.93 9.26
C THR A 35 0.40 9.98 9.66
N LEU A 36 -0.30 8.85 9.52
CA LEU A 36 -1.64 8.64 10.04
C LEU A 36 -1.63 7.46 11.02
N GLY A 37 -1.82 7.77 12.31
CA GLY A 37 -1.65 6.79 13.38
C GLY A 37 -0.21 6.27 13.39
N GLU A 38 -0.05 4.98 13.14
CA GLU A 38 1.25 4.30 13.12
C GLU A 38 1.82 4.07 11.70
N PHE A 39 1.11 4.56 10.66
CA PHE A 39 1.48 4.33 9.28
C PHE A 39 2.05 5.57 8.61
N THR A 40 3.12 5.39 7.88
CA THR A 40 3.62 6.40 6.95
C THR A 40 2.87 6.27 5.63
N CYS A 41 2.29 7.39 5.21
CA CYS A 41 1.53 7.51 3.97
C CYS A 41 2.26 8.44 3.00
N VAL A 42 2.21 8.12 1.73
CA VAL A 42 2.78 8.94 0.66
C VAL A 42 1.75 9.09 -0.44
N VAL A 43 1.56 10.32 -0.91
CA VAL A 43 0.69 10.67 -2.04
C VAL A 43 1.51 11.41 -3.07
N TYR A 44 1.45 10.99 -4.33
CA TYR A 44 2.20 11.61 -5.42
C TYR A 44 1.49 11.41 -6.76
N PRO A 45 1.68 12.34 -7.73
CA PRO A 45 1.12 12.19 -9.06
C PRO A 45 1.92 11.19 -9.89
N ASP A 46 1.30 10.64 -10.92
CA ASP A 46 2.04 9.99 -12.00
C ASP A 46 2.76 11.06 -12.86
N LYS A 47 3.59 10.60 -13.79
CA LYS A 47 4.42 11.48 -14.61
C LYS A 47 3.61 12.50 -15.43
N ASP A 48 2.40 12.13 -15.83
CA ASP A 48 1.55 12.95 -16.71
C ASP A 48 0.44 13.67 -15.92
N GLU A 49 0.44 13.59 -14.58
CA GLU A 49 -0.56 14.13 -13.66
C GLU A 49 -2.00 13.70 -14.01
N THR A 50 -2.15 12.51 -14.56
CA THR A 50 -3.46 11.91 -14.86
C THR A 50 -3.98 11.07 -13.71
N ARG A 51 -3.07 10.56 -12.88
CA ARG A 51 -3.38 9.71 -11.74
C ARG A 51 -2.65 10.19 -10.48
N VAL A 52 -3.29 9.99 -9.36
CA VAL A 52 -2.68 10.11 -8.04
C VAL A 52 -2.41 8.71 -7.48
N ASN A 53 -1.20 8.51 -7.02
CA ASN A 53 -0.78 7.29 -6.35
C ASN A 53 -0.77 7.53 -4.84
N VAL A 54 -1.30 6.56 -4.12
CA VAL A 54 -1.32 6.53 -2.66
C VAL A 54 -0.57 5.30 -2.22
N GLU A 55 0.36 5.47 -1.31
CA GLU A 55 1.14 4.38 -0.71
C GLU A 55 1.05 4.44 0.79
N VAL A 56 0.94 3.28 1.42
CA VAL A 56 0.99 3.11 2.88
C VAL A 56 2.04 2.07 3.20
N MET A 57 3.02 2.46 4.00
CA MET A 57 4.03 1.53 4.52
C MET A 57 3.41 0.69 5.64
N VAL A 58 3.40 -0.63 5.45
CA VAL A 58 2.76 -1.57 6.38
C VAL A 58 3.74 -2.11 7.40
N ASN A 59 4.87 -2.63 6.93
CA ASN A 59 5.88 -3.27 7.77
C ASN A 59 7.22 -3.34 7.02
N ARG A 60 8.27 -3.77 7.70
CA ARG A 60 9.56 -4.13 7.09
C ARG A 60 9.79 -5.63 7.18
N LEU A 61 10.36 -6.22 6.15
CA LEU A 61 10.66 -7.66 6.14
C LEU A 61 11.68 -8.06 7.21
N ASP A 62 12.62 -7.17 7.53
CA ASP A 62 13.63 -7.40 8.56
C ASP A 62 13.04 -7.47 9.98
N GLN A 63 11.81 -7.01 10.18
CA GLN A 63 11.05 -7.13 11.42
C GLN A 63 10.32 -8.47 11.56
N LEU A 64 10.29 -9.26 10.49
CA LEU A 64 9.71 -10.60 10.51
C LEU A 64 10.77 -11.66 10.84
N PRO A 65 10.39 -12.76 11.51
CA PRO A 65 11.28 -13.90 11.63
C PRO A 65 11.74 -14.36 10.24
N PRO A 66 13.03 -14.62 10.02
CA PRO A 66 13.54 -15.01 8.68
C PRO A 66 12.79 -16.20 8.06
N SER A 67 12.35 -17.14 8.89
CA SER A 67 11.56 -18.32 8.46
C SER A 67 10.16 -17.97 7.96
N SER A 68 9.63 -16.80 8.31
CA SER A 68 8.30 -16.33 7.90
C SER A 68 8.32 -15.55 6.58
N VAL A 69 9.49 -15.05 6.15
CA VAL A 69 9.62 -14.22 4.95
C VAL A 69 9.08 -14.89 3.67
N PRO A 70 9.41 -16.16 3.35
CA PRO A 70 8.86 -16.79 2.15
C PRO A 70 7.33 -16.88 2.16
N LYS A 71 6.73 -17.09 3.33
CA LYS A 71 5.27 -17.15 3.49
C LYS A 71 4.65 -15.76 3.33
N ALA A 72 5.28 -14.73 3.88
CA ALA A 72 4.87 -13.35 3.69
C ALA A 72 4.84 -12.96 2.20
N LEU A 73 5.90 -13.26 1.45
CA LEU A 73 5.99 -12.99 0.02
C LEU A 73 4.89 -13.68 -0.79
N ARG A 74 4.60 -14.94 -0.50
CA ARG A 74 3.48 -15.67 -1.15
C ARG A 74 2.14 -15.03 -0.84
N MET A 75 1.94 -14.57 0.39
CA MET A 75 0.71 -13.91 0.80
C MET A 75 0.53 -12.59 0.06
N LEU A 76 1.57 -11.77 -0.07
CA LEU A 76 1.53 -10.52 -0.84
C LEU A 76 1.15 -10.78 -2.30
N HIS A 77 1.72 -11.84 -2.90
CA HIS A 77 1.34 -12.24 -4.25
C HIS A 77 -0.15 -12.64 -4.35
N GLY A 78 -0.66 -13.38 -3.38
CA GLY A 78 -2.07 -13.76 -3.31
C GLY A 78 -3.02 -12.57 -3.13
N ILE A 79 -2.61 -11.56 -2.37
CA ILE A 79 -3.35 -10.30 -2.22
C ILE A 79 -3.46 -9.61 -3.57
N ASN A 80 -2.36 -9.48 -4.30
CA ASN A 80 -2.34 -8.83 -5.60
C ASN A 80 -3.24 -9.53 -6.62
N TRP A 81 -3.26 -10.85 -6.61
CA TRP A 81 -4.13 -11.62 -7.46
C TRP A 81 -5.62 -11.32 -7.23
N ARG A 82 -6.04 -11.22 -5.95
CA ARG A 82 -7.42 -10.89 -5.59
C ARG A 82 -7.74 -9.41 -5.83
N ALA A 83 -6.86 -8.52 -5.42
CA ALA A 83 -7.05 -7.08 -5.49
C ALA A 83 -7.23 -6.56 -6.93
N ARG A 84 -6.66 -7.23 -7.91
CA ARG A 84 -6.74 -6.87 -9.32
C ARG A 84 -8.19 -6.71 -9.81
N ASN A 85 -9.11 -7.49 -9.25
CA ASN A 85 -10.51 -7.54 -9.64
C ASN A 85 -11.49 -6.98 -8.60
N THR A 86 -11.00 -6.46 -7.48
CA THR A 86 -11.84 -6.00 -6.36
C THR A 86 -11.52 -4.59 -5.91
N THR A 87 -10.54 -4.45 -5.01
CA THR A 87 -10.24 -3.17 -4.34
C THR A 87 -9.29 -2.27 -5.12
N GLY A 88 -8.51 -2.83 -6.05
CA GLY A 88 -7.41 -2.13 -6.73
C GLY A 88 -6.21 -1.84 -5.83
N ILE A 89 -6.19 -2.34 -4.59
CA ILE A 89 -5.06 -2.20 -3.66
C ILE A 89 -4.03 -3.26 -4.00
N MET A 90 -2.81 -2.83 -4.30
CA MET A 90 -1.69 -3.71 -4.63
C MET A 90 -0.68 -3.72 -3.48
N ALA A 91 -0.12 -4.88 -3.19
CA ALA A 91 0.97 -5.02 -2.23
C ALA A 91 2.29 -5.23 -2.97
N SER A 92 3.34 -4.56 -2.51
CA SER A 92 4.68 -4.62 -3.10
C SER A 92 5.76 -4.54 -2.03
N LEU A 93 6.99 -4.79 -2.46
CA LEU A 93 8.19 -4.52 -1.68
C LEU A 93 8.94 -3.35 -2.28
N SER A 94 9.38 -2.43 -1.43
CA SER A 94 10.36 -1.42 -1.81
C SER A 94 11.76 -2.03 -1.91
N LEU A 95 12.71 -1.25 -2.45
CA LEU A 95 14.13 -1.64 -2.47
C LEU A 95 14.73 -1.76 -1.05
N ASP A 96 14.13 -1.08 -0.08
CA ASP A 96 14.53 -1.11 1.34
C ASP A 96 13.80 -2.20 2.13
N GLU A 97 13.24 -3.20 1.44
CA GLU A 97 12.50 -4.33 2.04
C GLU A 97 11.27 -3.91 2.85
N GLU A 98 10.66 -2.79 2.51
CA GLU A 98 9.41 -2.32 3.12
C GLU A 98 8.21 -2.93 2.40
N VAL A 99 7.28 -3.50 3.16
CA VAL A 99 5.98 -3.93 2.66
C VAL A 99 5.09 -2.72 2.51
N ILE A 100 4.72 -2.43 1.28
CA ILE A 100 3.90 -1.27 0.90
C ILE A 100 2.61 -1.77 0.26
N ILE A 101 1.49 -1.16 0.62
CA ILE A 101 0.27 -1.24 -0.18
C ILE A 101 0.09 0.06 -0.95
N SER A 102 -0.37 -0.05 -2.17
CA SER A 102 -0.54 1.09 -3.08
C SER A 102 -1.86 1.03 -3.82
N LYS A 103 -2.38 2.19 -4.16
CA LYS A 103 -3.55 2.36 -5.03
C LYS A 103 -3.35 3.57 -5.93
N SER A 104 -3.79 3.45 -7.17
CA SER A 104 -3.73 4.53 -8.15
C SER A 104 -5.13 4.95 -8.56
N LEU A 105 -5.43 6.25 -8.47
CA LEU A 105 -6.75 6.82 -8.74
C LEU A 105 -6.67 7.83 -9.87
N PRO A 106 -7.65 7.91 -10.78
CA PRO A 106 -7.69 8.94 -11.81
C PRO A 106 -7.99 10.31 -11.17
N ILE A 107 -7.13 11.30 -11.37
CA ILE A 107 -7.29 12.64 -10.79
C ILE A 107 -8.60 13.29 -11.26
N SER A 108 -8.98 13.10 -12.52
CA SER A 108 -10.21 13.66 -13.08
C SER A 108 -11.51 13.17 -12.44
N LEU A 109 -11.45 12.05 -11.72
CA LEU A 109 -12.60 11.40 -11.06
C LEU A 109 -12.47 11.39 -9.53
N THR A 110 -11.47 12.06 -8.97
CA THR A 110 -11.17 12.01 -7.54
C THR A 110 -11.16 13.42 -6.96
N ASP A 111 -11.96 13.67 -5.96
CA ASP A 111 -11.91 14.88 -5.14
C ASP A 111 -11.22 14.62 -3.78
N GLY A 112 -11.02 15.65 -2.98
CA GLY A 112 -10.35 15.52 -1.69
C GLY A 112 -11.09 14.63 -0.69
N ALA A 113 -12.43 14.57 -0.75
CA ALA A 113 -13.23 13.69 0.10
C ALA A 113 -13.08 12.22 -0.31
N GLN A 114 -13.11 11.95 -1.61
CA GLN A 114 -12.88 10.61 -2.16
C GLN A 114 -11.46 10.12 -1.87
N LEU A 115 -10.46 10.98 -2.03
CA LEU A 115 -9.08 10.65 -1.66
C LEU A 115 -8.97 10.30 -0.17
N GLY A 116 -9.64 11.05 0.70
CA GLY A 116 -9.73 10.76 2.13
C GLY A 116 -10.39 9.41 2.44
N GLY A 117 -11.48 9.08 1.76
CA GLY A 117 -12.17 7.80 1.88
C GLY A 117 -11.32 6.63 1.43
N GLU A 118 -10.62 6.76 0.30
CA GLU A 118 -9.69 5.74 -0.19
C GLU A 118 -8.50 5.54 0.75
N MET A 119 -7.99 6.63 1.31
CA MET A 119 -6.92 6.59 2.32
C MET A 119 -7.38 5.82 3.57
N ALA A 120 -8.59 6.07 4.06
CA ALA A 120 -9.15 5.35 5.20
C ALA A 120 -9.27 3.85 4.92
N ALA A 121 -9.75 3.46 3.74
CA ALA A 121 -9.83 2.06 3.32
C ALA A 121 -8.44 1.40 3.23
N MET A 122 -7.44 2.13 2.73
CA MET A 122 -6.06 1.64 2.68
C MET A 122 -5.46 1.46 4.08
N LEU A 123 -5.75 2.34 5.02
CA LEU A 123 -5.29 2.19 6.40
C LEU A 123 -5.90 0.98 7.09
N GLU A 124 -7.17 0.67 6.83
CA GLU A 124 -7.78 -0.58 7.30
C GLU A 124 -7.07 -1.80 6.72
N ALA A 125 -6.87 -1.83 5.41
CA ALA A 125 -6.14 -2.91 4.75
C ALA A 125 -4.70 -3.04 5.28
N ALA A 126 -4.03 -1.92 5.57
CA ALA A 126 -2.70 -1.90 6.16
C ALA A 126 -2.67 -2.53 7.56
N ARG A 127 -3.66 -2.23 8.41
CA ARG A 127 -3.79 -2.84 9.76
C ARG A 127 -4.00 -4.34 9.68
N GLU A 128 -4.92 -4.78 8.84
CA GLU A 128 -5.18 -6.21 8.61
C GLU A 128 -3.92 -6.92 8.13
N LEU A 129 -3.26 -6.37 7.11
CA LEU A 129 -2.04 -6.96 6.57
C LEU A 129 -0.92 -7.01 7.62
N ARG A 130 -0.72 -5.96 8.40
CA ARG A 130 0.28 -5.92 9.48
C ARG A 130 0.00 -7.02 10.52
N THR A 131 -1.25 -7.16 10.95
CA THR A 131 -1.65 -8.21 11.89
C THR A 131 -1.34 -9.59 11.32
N PHE A 132 -1.70 -9.85 10.06
CA PHE A 132 -1.37 -11.11 9.40
C PHE A 132 0.14 -11.37 9.33
N LEU A 133 0.93 -10.36 9.01
CA LEU A 133 2.38 -10.51 8.94
C LEU A 133 2.98 -10.84 10.31
N GLN A 134 2.48 -10.22 11.37
CA GLN A 134 2.93 -10.45 12.75
C GLN A 134 2.51 -11.83 13.30
N GLU A 135 1.37 -12.35 12.85
CA GLU A 135 0.85 -13.65 13.26
C GLU A 135 1.40 -14.83 12.44
N LEU A 136 2.26 -14.57 11.44
CA LEU A 136 2.88 -15.61 10.66
C LEU A 136 3.71 -16.53 11.60
N PRO A 137 3.42 -17.84 11.65
CA PRO A 137 4.14 -18.73 12.53
C PRO A 137 5.61 -18.80 12.11
N SER A 138 6.48 -18.61 13.09
CA SER A 138 7.89 -18.97 12.94
C SER A 138 7.93 -20.47 12.68
N ALA A 139 8.54 -20.92 11.58
CA ALA A 139 8.73 -22.35 11.38
C ALA A 139 9.55 -22.92 12.56
N PRO A 140 9.13 -24.06 13.15
CA PRO A 140 9.94 -24.67 14.19
C PRO A 140 11.32 -24.94 13.62
N SER A 141 12.34 -24.55 14.37
CA SER A 141 13.75 -24.75 14.01
C SER A 141 14.00 -26.25 13.84
N GLY A 142 13.99 -26.78 12.62
CA GLY A 142 14.20 -28.20 12.36
C GLY A 142 13.36 -28.86 11.26
N ALA A 143 12.34 -28.21 10.72
CA ALA A 143 11.57 -28.80 9.62
C ALA A 143 12.31 -28.63 8.28
N ARG A 144 13.18 -29.55 7.97
CA ARG A 144 13.74 -29.76 6.64
C ARG A 144 12.63 -30.12 5.65
N THR A 145 12.57 -29.34 4.56
CA THR A 145 12.21 -29.78 3.20
C THR A 145 11.26 -30.99 3.06
N GLY A 146 9.98 -30.73 3.03
CA GLY A 146 8.96 -31.74 2.70
C GLY A 146 7.59 -31.16 2.35
N ALA A 147 7.35 -29.88 2.60
CA ALA A 147 6.02 -29.27 2.43
C ALA A 147 5.82 -28.56 1.08
N LEU A 148 6.80 -28.58 0.19
CA LEU A 148 6.67 -27.96 -1.14
C LEU A 148 5.87 -28.81 -2.13
N ASP A 149 5.70 -30.12 -1.86
CA ASP A 149 5.00 -31.04 -2.75
C ASP A 149 3.46 -31.09 -2.56
N LYS A 150 2.90 -30.29 -1.66
CA LYS A 150 1.46 -30.32 -1.35
C LYS A 150 0.75 -28.97 -1.54
N LEU A 151 1.28 -28.10 -2.39
CA LEU A 151 0.53 -26.91 -2.83
C LEU A 151 -0.34 -27.31 -4.01
N PRO A 152 -1.68 -27.10 -3.95
CA PRO A 152 -2.52 -27.28 -5.13
C PRO A 152 -2.06 -26.33 -6.22
N LEU A 153 -1.79 -26.89 -7.39
CA LEU A 153 -1.45 -26.13 -8.58
C LEU A 153 -2.57 -25.13 -8.92
N PRO A 154 -2.24 -23.95 -9.46
CA PRO A 154 -3.24 -23.00 -9.88
C PRO A 154 -4.11 -23.64 -10.99
N GLY A 155 -5.36 -23.94 -10.67
CA GLY A 155 -6.33 -24.61 -11.54
C GLY A 155 -7.29 -25.57 -10.84
N GLN A 156 -7.12 -25.85 -9.55
CA GLN A 156 -8.01 -26.75 -8.79
C GLN A 156 -9.11 -26.05 -7.97
N PHE A 157 -9.39 -24.79 -8.26
CA PHE A 157 -10.57 -24.13 -7.71
C PHE A 157 -11.60 -23.97 -8.83
N ALA A 158 -12.31 -25.04 -9.09
CA ALA A 158 -13.60 -24.98 -9.76
C ALA A 158 -14.67 -24.73 -8.71
#